data_970a40d3c2ea056743b235d35e93d398
#
_entry.id   970a40d3c2ea056743b235d35e93d398
#
_cell.length_a   1.000
_cell.length_b   1.000
_cell.length_c   1.000
_cell.angle_alpha   90.00
_cell.angle_beta   90.00
_cell.angle_gamma   90.00
#
_symmetry.space_group_name_H-M   'P 1'
#
loop_
_entity.id
_entity.type
_entity.pdbx_description
1 polymer ?
#
loop_
_entity_poly.entity_id
_entity_poly.type
_entity_poly.pdbx_seq_one_letter_code
_entity_poly.pdbx_strand_id
1 'polypeptide(L)'
;MYFITSIAGFIKKKSKLFSVLLLITIWVLFALNYNNSDYSNYLYKYQNYQSLENALEPIFYILMYISNILHLDFFMFKLVIATFVIFLYFINIKKITDKTCFVLSLYLIFPFCMDVIQLRSTLAVSIVFYGIVNYIYLNENKQKYCICVVIASLIHISCLIYFILLFAISKKVSIKRIIFATLILSMILILIVYSPVMYKVVNLFGVSKKYNSLNIVALNWIEIIRKIVIIISNFVISIILYYFMKIKNTKLLFINKERLNKYLYINILLMVVLPLTFFYADIYRLQTSVLIFNYSVSSLYFTKQNTMKTSLKRVTFSLLCFLLPFVNFYIFILTSTNYVSVFKSLFDFNYF
;
A
#
# COMPACT_ATOMS: atom_id res chain seq x y z
N MET A 1 1.53 -20.20 13.33
CA MET A 1 0.41 -20.15 12.40
C MET A 1 0.62 -19.13 11.27
N TYR A 2 0.91 -17.85 11.57
CA TYR A 2 1.10 -16.74 10.61
C TYR A 2 2.04 -17.07 9.43
N PHE A 3 3.30 -17.44 9.69
CA PHE A 3 4.25 -17.79 8.63
C PHE A 3 3.91 -19.09 7.90
N ILE A 4 3.34 -20.07 8.62
CA ILE A 4 2.93 -21.35 8.01
C ILE A 4 1.83 -21.13 6.99
N THR A 5 0.81 -20.32 7.32
CA THR A 5 -0.27 -19.99 6.38
C THR A 5 0.23 -19.19 5.18
N SER A 6 1.17 -18.25 5.39
CA SER A 6 1.81 -17.49 4.31
C SER A 6 2.60 -18.42 3.38
N ILE A 7 3.44 -19.30 3.90
CA ILE A 7 4.24 -20.24 3.09
C ILE A 7 3.34 -21.23 2.34
N ALA A 8 2.34 -21.80 3.02
CA ALA A 8 1.38 -22.72 2.41
C ALA A 8 0.60 -22.05 1.26
N GLY A 9 0.16 -20.81 1.47
CA GLY A 9 -0.52 -20.02 0.44
C GLY A 9 0.38 -19.65 -0.73
N PHE A 10 1.65 -19.36 -0.48
CA PHE A 10 2.65 -19.10 -1.52
C PHE A 10 2.89 -20.35 -2.41
N ILE A 11 2.92 -21.54 -1.81
CA ILE A 11 3.07 -22.80 -2.53
C ILE A 11 1.78 -23.16 -3.29
N LYS A 12 0.63 -23.12 -2.63
CA LYS A 12 -0.71 -23.47 -3.16
C LYS A 12 -1.40 -22.33 -3.90
N LYS A 13 -0.72 -21.65 -4.80
CA LYS A 13 -1.06 -20.38 -5.47
C LYS A 13 -2.54 -20.17 -5.86
N LYS A 14 -3.32 -21.21 -6.15
CA LYS A 14 -4.71 -21.15 -6.64
C LYS A 14 -5.72 -21.91 -5.76
N SER A 15 -5.38 -22.24 -4.54
CA SER A 15 -6.29 -22.96 -3.66
C SER A 15 -7.39 -22.04 -3.13
N LYS A 16 -8.67 -22.40 -3.32
CA LYS A 16 -9.81 -21.67 -2.75
C LYS A 16 -9.80 -21.77 -1.22
N LEU A 17 -9.57 -22.97 -0.69
CA LEU A 17 -9.53 -23.22 0.76
C LEU A 17 -8.45 -22.35 1.44
N PHE A 18 -7.21 -22.39 0.95
CA PHE A 18 -6.15 -21.56 1.51
C PHE A 18 -6.40 -20.06 1.32
N SER A 19 -7.09 -19.62 0.25
CA SER A 19 -7.48 -18.22 0.10
C SER A 19 -8.46 -17.79 1.17
N VAL A 20 -9.43 -18.64 1.52
CA VAL A 20 -10.39 -18.36 2.60
C VAL A 20 -9.69 -18.35 3.96
N LEU A 21 -8.83 -19.33 4.24
CA LEU A 21 -8.06 -19.37 5.47
C LEU A 21 -7.18 -18.13 5.64
N LEU A 22 -6.51 -17.67 4.58
CA LEU A 22 -5.72 -16.44 4.60
C LEU A 22 -6.59 -15.20 4.82
N LEU A 23 -7.75 -15.11 4.19
CA LEU A 23 -8.67 -13.99 4.41
C LEU A 23 -9.18 -13.95 5.84
N ILE A 24 -9.53 -15.10 6.42
CA ILE A 24 -9.93 -15.19 7.83
C ILE A 24 -8.77 -14.79 8.75
N THR A 25 -7.55 -15.28 8.50
CA THR A 25 -6.36 -14.92 9.27
C THR A 25 -6.10 -13.41 9.22
N ILE A 26 -6.15 -12.81 8.02
CA ILE A 26 -5.96 -11.37 7.81
C ILE A 26 -7.05 -10.59 8.54
N TRP A 27 -8.32 -11.05 8.43
CA TRP A 27 -9.44 -10.39 9.08
C TRP A 27 -9.34 -10.44 10.60
N VAL A 28 -9.06 -11.62 11.18
CA VAL A 28 -8.89 -11.81 12.63
C VAL A 28 -7.78 -10.90 13.15
N LEU A 29 -6.61 -10.92 12.51
CA LEU A 29 -5.47 -10.11 12.94
C LEU A 29 -5.72 -8.60 12.78
N PHE A 30 -6.49 -8.17 11.79
CA PHE A 30 -6.80 -6.76 11.60
C PHE A 30 -7.92 -6.29 12.54
N ALA A 31 -9.03 -7.02 12.57
CA ALA A 31 -10.24 -6.61 13.28
C ALA A 31 -10.07 -6.73 14.81
N LEU A 32 -9.48 -7.84 15.27
CA LEU A 32 -9.41 -8.16 16.71
C LEU A 32 -8.14 -7.68 17.41
N ASN A 33 -7.20 -7.09 16.67
CA ASN A 33 -5.99 -6.52 17.28
C ASN A 33 -6.35 -5.36 18.23
N TYR A 34 -5.86 -5.42 19.46
CA TYR A 34 -6.19 -4.46 20.52
C TYR A 34 -5.04 -3.51 20.86
N ASN A 35 -3.80 -3.96 20.85
CA ASN A 35 -2.69 -3.23 21.48
C ASN A 35 -1.61 -2.81 20.47
N ASN A 36 -2.01 -2.23 19.32
CA ASN A 36 -1.03 -1.64 18.40
C ASN A 36 -0.67 -0.20 18.79
N SER A 37 0.43 0.30 18.26
CA SER A 37 0.99 1.61 18.60
C SER A 37 0.04 2.80 18.39
N ASP A 38 -0.91 2.70 17.47
CA ASP A 38 -1.85 3.77 17.13
C ASP A 38 -3.25 3.56 17.75
N TYR A 39 -3.48 2.42 18.42
CA TYR A 39 -4.80 2.05 18.94
C TYR A 39 -5.35 3.09 19.92
N SER A 40 -4.57 3.48 20.92
CA SER A 40 -4.98 4.46 21.93
C SER A 40 -5.29 5.83 21.32
N ASN A 41 -4.54 6.25 20.30
CA ASN A 41 -4.76 7.50 19.60
C ASN A 41 -6.07 7.47 18.78
N TYR A 42 -6.37 6.34 18.12
CA TYR A 42 -7.65 6.17 17.40
C TYR A 42 -8.82 6.07 18.37
N LEU A 43 -8.68 5.35 19.49
CA LEU A 43 -9.70 5.24 20.53
C LEU A 43 -10.04 6.63 21.10
N TYR A 44 -9.01 7.41 21.48
CA TYR A 44 -9.19 8.77 21.96
C TYR A 44 -9.95 9.65 20.94
N LYS A 45 -9.58 9.59 19.66
CA LYS A 45 -10.28 10.34 18.59
C LYS A 45 -11.71 9.87 18.41
N TYR A 46 -11.98 8.57 18.54
CA TYR A 46 -13.31 8.02 18.43
C TYR A 46 -14.23 8.50 19.57
N GLN A 47 -13.71 8.52 20.80
CA GLN A 47 -14.44 8.99 21.96
C GLN A 47 -14.68 10.52 21.95
N ASN A 48 -13.75 11.27 21.38
CA ASN A 48 -13.79 12.74 21.36
C ASN A 48 -14.04 13.30 19.94
N TYR A 49 -14.79 12.58 19.11
CA TYR A 49 -14.99 12.95 17.71
C TYR A 49 -15.65 14.34 17.52
N GLN A 50 -16.44 14.82 18.48
CA GLN A 50 -17.12 16.13 18.44
C GLN A 50 -16.16 17.32 18.62
N SER A 51 -15.05 17.13 19.31
CA SER A 51 -14.05 18.19 19.58
C SER A 51 -12.94 18.27 18.53
N LEU A 52 -13.04 17.49 17.45
CA LEU A 52 -11.99 17.37 16.47
C LEU A 52 -12.09 18.43 15.39
N GLU A 53 -11.31 19.49 15.52
CA GLU A 53 -11.19 20.62 14.56
C GLU A 53 -10.54 20.23 13.21
N ASN A 54 -10.43 18.95 12.86
CA ASN A 54 -9.71 18.50 11.68
C ASN A 54 -10.57 18.54 10.41
N ALA A 55 -10.67 19.70 9.80
CA ALA A 55 -11.30 19.89 8.50
C ALA A 55 -10.62 19.12 7.33
N LEU A 56 -9.39 18.62 7.52
CA LEU A 56 -8.59 18.03 6.42
C LEU A 56 -8.99 16.62 6.00
N GLU A 57 -9.61 15.84 6.90
CA GLU A 57 -9.94 14.44 6.65
C GLU A 57 -11.41 14.14 7.03
N PRO A 58 -12.37 14.88 6.42
CA PRO A 58 -13.75 14.91 6.88
C PRO A 58 -14.47 13.56 6.78
N ILE A 59 -14.15 12.73 5.77
CA ILE A 59 -14.84 11.45 5.60
C ILE A 59 -14.54 10.48 6.75
N PHE A 60 -13.31 10.46 7.26
CA PHE A 60 -13.00 9.59 8.39
C PHE A 60 -13.75 10.01 9.66
N TYR A 61 -13.90 11.31 9.89
CA TYR A 61 -14.70 11.84 11.02
C TYR A 61 -16.19 11.57 10.85
N ILE A 62 -16.73 11.72 9.62
CA ILE A 62 -18.12 11.36 9.32
C ILE A 62 -18.38 9.87 9.60
N LEU A 63 -17.45 8.99 9.26
CA LEU A 63 -17.57 7.57 9.58
C LEU A 63 -17.59 7.30 11.10
N MET A 64 -16.74 7.99 11.88
CA MET A 64 -16.77 7.90 13.35
C MET A 64 -18.09 8.45 13.91
N TYR A 65 -18.57 9.58 13.39
CA TYR A 65 -19.84 10.18 13.78
C TYR A 65 -21.03 9.25 13.53
N ILE A 66 -21.14 8.69 12.32
CA ILE A 66 -22.20 7.72 11.98
C ILE A 66 -22.12 6.49 12.88
N SER A 67 -20.92 5.99 13.15
CA SER A 67 -20.72 4.84 14.03
C SER A 67 -21.20 5.11 15.47
N ASN A 68 -20.94 6.32 15.98
CA ASN A 68 -21.44 6.75 17.30
C ASN A 68 -22.98 6.88 17.32
N ILE A 69 -23.60 7.42 16.28
CA ILE A 69 -25.08 7.45 16.16
C ILE A 69 -25.68 6.05 16.18
N LEU A 70 -24.99 5.09 15.57
CA LEU A 70 -25.40 3.67 15.58
C LEU A 70 -25.06 2.96 16.89
N HIS A 71 -24.58 3.68 17.91
CA HIS A 71 -24.16 3.14 19.20
C HIS A 71 -23.11 2.01 19.11
N LEU A 72 -22.30 2.04 18.04
CA LEU A 72 -21.18 1.10 17.92
C LEU A 72 -20.02 1.58 18.80
N ASP A 73 -19.36 0.66 19.47
CA ASP A 73 -18.10 0.96 20.14
C ASP A 73 -16.93 1.05 19.13
N PHE A 74 -15.76 1.46 19.62
CA PHE A 74 -14.57 1.58 18.76
C PHE A 74 -14.13 0.24 18.17
N PHE A 75 -14.34 -0.86 18.89
CA PHE A 75 -14.04 -2.20 18.40
C PHE A 75 -14.91 -2.55 17.20
N MET A 76 -16.24 -2.36 17.30
CA MET A 76 -17.17 -2.59 16.19
C MET A 76 -16.89 -1.66 15.01
N PHE A 77 -16.56 -0.39 15.25
CA PHE A 77 -16.12 0.53 14.20
C PHE A 77 -14.91 -0.01 13.44
N LYS A 78 -13.88 -0.45 14.16
CA LYS A 78 -12.67 -1.04 13.59
C LYS A 78 -12.98 -2.31 12.79
N LEU A 79 -13.85 -3.17 13.31
CA LEU A 79 -14.30 -4.40 12.65
C LEU A 79 -14.98 -4.09 11.30
N VAL A 80 -15.86 -3.10 11.25
CA VAL A 80 -16.52 -2.66 10.00
C VAL A 80 -15.48 -2.16 8.99
N ILE A 81 -14.54 -1.31 9.42
CA ILE A 81 -13.48 -0.79 8.54
C ILE A 81 -12.59 -1.92 8.02
N ALA A 82 -12.16 -2.84 8.88
CA ALA A 82 -11.33 -3.97 8.49
C ALA A 82 -12.04 -4.87 7.47
N THR A 83 -13.33 -5.15 7.69
CA THR A 83 -14.14 -5.95 6.76
C THR A 83 -14.24 -5.29 5.39
N PHE A 84 -14.49 -3.98 5.35
CA PHE A 84 -14.59 -3.22 4.10
C PHE A 84 -13.26 -3.19 3.34
N VAL A 85 -12.14 -2.95 4.02
CA VAL A 85 -10.79 -2.95 3.44
C VAL A 85 -10.46 -4.30 2.81
N ILE A 86 -10.66 -5.40 3.57
CA ILE A 86 -10.35 -6.76 3.10
C ILE A 86 -11.24 -7.14 1.93
N PHE A 87 -12.51 -6.77 1.96
CA PHE A 87 -13.44 -6.96 0.85
C PHE A 87 -12.95 -6.24 -0.42
N LEU A 88 -12.57 -4.95 -0.32
CA LEU A 88 -12.02 -4.19 -1.44
C LEU A 88 -10.73 -4.84 -1.99
N TYR A 89 -9.83 -5.25 -1.12
CA TYR A 89 -8.61 -5.94 -1.55
C TYR A 89 -8.94 -7.22 -2.30
N PHE A 90 -9.79 -8.06 -1.73
CA PHE A 90 -10.14 -9.35 -2.32
C PHE A 90 -10.79 -9.22 -3.71
N ILE A 91 -11.80 -8.35 -3.87
CA ILE A 91 -12.47 -8.19 -5.16
C ILE A 91 -11.55 -7.64 -6.23
N ASN A 92 -10.63 -6.74 -5.88
CA ASN A 92 -9.71 -6.15 -6.84
C ASN A 92 -8.56 -7.11 -7.20
N ILE A 93 -8.07 -7.91 -6.26
CA ILE A 93 -7.13 -9.00 -6.56
C ILE A 93 -7.79 -9.97 -7.55
N LYS A 94 -9.04 -10.37 -7.31
CA LYS A 94 -9.81 -11.28 -8.19
C LYS A 94 -9.97 -10.76 -9.62
N LYS A 95 -10.11 -9.44 -9.79
CA LYS A 95 -10.18 -8.82 -11.13
C LYS A 95 -8.87 -8.92 -11.91
N ILE A 96 -7.72 -8.97 -11.23
CA ILE A 96 -6.42 -9.10 -11.86
C ILE A 96 -6.05 -10.57 -12.08
N THR A 97 -6.28 -11.41 -11.06
CA THR A 97 -5.78 -12.80 -11.05
C THR A 97 -6.67 -13.76 -10.28
N ASP A 98 -6.65 -15.02 -10.70
CA ASP A 98 -7.28 -16.14 -9.96
C ASP A 98 -6.38 -16.73 -8.85
N LYS A 99 -5.15 -16.20 -8.71
CA LYS A 99 -4.14 -16.67 -7.74
C LYS A 99 -4.17 -15.86 -6.44
N THR A 100 -5.37 -15.66 -5.91
CA THR A 100 -5.61 -14.87 -4.70
C THR A 100 -4.78 -15.36 -3.52
N CYS A 101 -4.64 -16.67 -3.36
CA CYS A 101 -3.85 -17.28 -2.30
C CYS A 101 -2.39 -16.81 -2.32
N PHE A 102 -1.76 -16.78 -3.50
CA PHE A 102 -0.41 -16.27 -3.67
C PHE A 102 -0.28 -14.80 -3.29
N VAL A 103 -1.22 -13.96 -3.73
CA VAL A 103 -1.19 -12.51 -3.44
C VAL A 103 -1.38 -12.24 -1.96
N LEU A 104 -2.38 -12.88 -1.33
CA LEU A 104 -2.66 -12.73 0.09
C LEU A 104 -1.51 -13.22 0.97
N SER A 105 -0.80 -14.27 0.54
CA SER A 105 0.39 -14.78 1.24
C SER A 105 1.51 -13.74 1.29
N LEU A 106 1.79 -13.07 0.16
CA LEU A 106 2.82 -12.03 0.10
C LEU A 106 2.37 -10.77 0.86
N TYR A 107 1.10 -10.40 0.74
CA TYR A 107 0.52 -9.30 1.49
C TYR A 107 0.60 -9.51 3.00
N LEU A 108 0.32 -10.73 3.48
CA LEU A 108 0.41 -11.08 4.89
C LEU A 108 1.84 -10.88 5.42
N ILE A 109 2.89 -11.21 4.64
CA ILE A 109 4.28 -10.94 5.04
C ILE A 109 4.52 -9.44 5.16
N PHE A 110 4.18 -8.66 4.11
CA PHE A 110 4.31 -7.21 4.08
C PHE A 110 3.46 -6.65 2.91
N PRO A 111 2.69 -5.56 3.07
CA PRO A 111 2.68 -4.56 4.15
C PRO A 111 1.64 -4.78 5.27
N PHE A 112 0.97 -5.91 5.35
CA PHE A 112 -0.15 -6.15 6.25
C PHE A 112 0.09 -5.70 7.70
N CYS A 113 1.26 -6.00 8.27
CA CYS A 113 1.59 -5.58 9.64
C CYS A 113 1.54 -4.05 9.83
N MET A 114 1.84 -3.29 8.79
CA MET A 114 1.72 -1.82 8.80
C MET A 114 0.27 -1.37 8.65
N ASP A 115 -0.48 -2.05 7.79
CA ASP A 115 -1.86 -1.73 7.48
C ASP A 115 -2.76 -1.89 8.72
N VAL A 116 -2.49 -2.87 9.58
CA VAL A 116 -3.24 -3.09 10.83
C VAL A 116 -3.12 -1.90 11.79
N ILE A 117 -1.95 -1.29 11.87
CA ILE A 117 -1.71 -0.14 12.76
C ILE A 117 -2.40 1.11 12.22
N GLN A 118 -2.39 1.30 10.91
CA GLN A 118 -2.78 2.54 10.26
C GLN A 118 -4.21 2.48 9.68
N LEU A 119 -5.20 2.26 10.53
CA LEU A 119 -6.60 2.06 10.15
C LEU A 119 -7.09 3.06 9.08
N ARG A 120 -6.84 4.36 9.28
CA ARG A 120 -7.27 5.44 8.38
C ARG A 120 -6.54 5.41 7.03
N SER A 121 -5.22 5.27 7.07
CA SER A 121 -4.41 5.19 5.86
C SER A 121 -4.77 3.96 5.03
N THR A 122 -4.95 2.81 5.67
CA THR A 122 -5.30 1.55 5.01
C THR A 122 -6.67 1.61 4.36
N LEU A 123 -7.66 2.23 5.01
CA LEU A 123 -8.97 2.49 4.41
C LEU A 123 -8.82 3.34 3.14
N ALA A 124 -8.11 4.46 3.22
CA ALA A 124 -7.89 5.35 2.09
C ALA A 124 -7.17 4.65 0.92
N VAL A 125 -6.10 3.92 1.23
CA VAL A 125 -5.31 3.18 0.23
C VAL A 125 -6.11 2.05 -0.41
N SER A 126 -7.02 1.40 0.29
CA SER A 126 -7.90 0.37 -0.30
C SER A 126 -8.77 0.94 -1.42
N ILE A 127 -9.22 2.19 -1.29
CA ILE A 127 -9.96 2.93 -2.32
C ILE A 127 -9.04 3.33 -3.48
N VAL A 128 -7.81 3.78 -3.18
CA VAL A 128 -6.80 4.04 -4.22
C VAL A 128 -6.50 2.77 -5.00
N PHE A 129 -6.30 1.64 -4.34
CA PHE A 129 -6.07 0.35 -4.99
C PHE A 129 -7.25 -0.04 -5.90
N TYR A 130 -8.49 0.16 -5.44
CA TYR A 130 -9.68 0.01 -6.30
C TYR A 130 -9.58 0.90 -7.54
N GLY A 131 -9.19 2.16 -7.39
CA GLY A 131 -8.99 3.11 -8.49
C GLY A 131 -7.90 2.65 -9.46
N ILE A 132 -6.75 2.23 -8.97
CA ILE A 132 -5.62 1.73 -9.77
C ILE A 132 -6.07 0.53 -10.61
N VAL A 133 -6.72 -0.45 -10.00
CA VAL A 133 -7.14 -1.67 -10.69
C VAL A 133 -8.19 -1.37 -11.74
N ASN A 134 -9.25 -0.66 -11.38
CA ASN A 134 -10.40 -0.50 -12.26
C ASN A 134 -10.22 0.61 -13.31
N TYR A 135 -9.51 1.69 -13.00
CA TYR A 135 -9.48 2.89 -13.83
C TYR A 135 -8.11 3.26 -14.41
N ILE A 136 -7.04 2.60 -13.96
CA ILE A 136 -5.72 2.68 -14.60
C ILE A 136 -5.42 1.38 -15.33
N TYR A 137 -5.47 0.25 -14.63
CA TYR A 137 -4.96 -1.02 -15.14
C TYR A 137 -5.93 -1.73 -16.11
N LEU A 138 -7.22 -1.82 -15.76
CA LEU A 138 -8.23 -2.53 -16.57
C LEU A 138 -8.92 -1.61 -17.58
N ASN A 139 -9.39 -0.45 -17.14
CA ASN A 139 -10.11 0.54 -17.94
C ASN A 139 -9.41 1.88 -17.82
N GLU A 140 -9.34 2.64 -18.89
CA GLU A 140 -8.70 3.96 -18.87
C GLU A 140 -9.73 5.04 -18.62
N ASN A 141 -10.02 5.33 -17.37
CA ASN A 141 -10.98 6.37 -17.00
C ASN A 141 -10.37 7.34 -15.96
N LYS A 142 -9.85 8.46 -16.46
CA LYS A 142 -9.21 9.49 -15.62
C LYS A 142 -10.17 10.08 -14.59
N GLN A 143 -11.41 10.40 -14.99
CA GLN A 143 -12.38 11.05 -14.11
C GLN A 143 -12.73 10.17 -12.91
N LYS A 144 -13.07 8.89 -13.16
CA LYS A 144 -13.38 7.94 -12.09
C LYS A 144 -12.18 7.66 -11.19
N TYR A 145 -10.97 7.65 -11.75
CA TYR A 145 -9.76 7.54 -10.96
C TYR A 145 -9.58 8.77 -10.05
N CYS A 146 -9.76 9.98 -10.58
CA CYS A 146 -9.71 11.22 -9.79
C CYS A 146 -10.70 11.18 -8.63
N ILE A 147 -11.94 10.73 -8.86
CA ILE A 147 -12.94 10.58 -7.79
C ILE A 147 -12.44 9.64 -6.69
N CYS A 148 -11.85 8.50 -7.05
CA CYS A 148 -11.28 7.58 -6.05
C CYS A 148 -10.17 8.25 -5.22
N VAL A 149 -9.27 9.01 -5.87
CA VAL A 149 -8.18 9.70 -5.16
C VAL A 149 -8.72 10.83 -4.29
N VAL A 150 -9.72 11.59 -4.74
CA VAL A 150 -10.39 12.63 -3.92
C VAL A 150 -11.02 12.00 -2.69
N ILE A 151 -11.83 10.95 -2.84
CA ILE A 151 -12.46 10.26 -1.70
C ILE A 151 -11.39 9.74 -0.74
N ALA A 152 -10.34 9.10 -1.25
CA ALA A 152 -9.23 8.61 -0.43
C ALA A 152 -8.50 9.75 0.31
N SER A 153 -8.30 10.90 -0.33
CA SER A 153 -7.64 12.05 0.29
C SER A 153 -8.49 12.72 1.37
N LEU A 154 -9.81 12.69 1.24
CA LEU A 154 -10.74 13.13 2.29
C LEU A 154 -10.80 12.17 3.49
N ILE A 155 -10.31 10.93 3.35
CA ILE A 155 -10.09 9.99 4.45
C ILE A 155 -8.68 10.17 5.01
N HIS A 156 -7.66 10.31 4.14
CA HIS A 156 -6.27 10.49 4.51
C HIS A 156 -5.53 11.37 3.50
N ILE A 157 -5.18 12.58 3.91
CA ILE A 157 -4.66 13.64 3.05
C ILE A 157 -3.44 13.22 2.22
N SER A 158 -2.55 12.36 2.74
CA SER A 158 -1.37 11.90 2.00
C SER A 158 -1.70 11.16 0.71
N CYS A 159 -2.95 10.67 0.55
CA CYS A 159 -3.38 10.02 -0.69
C CYS A 159 -3.45 10.97 -1.90
N LEU A 160 -3.37 12.30 -1.70
CA LEU A 160 -3.25 13.26 -2.81
C LEU A 160 -2.06 12.96 -3.73
N ILE A 161 -0.99 12.37 -3.21
CA ILE A 161 0.18 12.02 -4.02
C ILE A 161 -0.16 11.05 -5.15
N TYR A 162 -1.21 10.24 -4.99
CA TYR A 162 -1.62 9.28 -6.01
C TYR A 162 -2.23 9.91 -7.26
N PHE A 163 -2.52 11.23 -7.27
CA PHE A 163 -2.85 11.94 -8.51
C PHE A 163 -1.73 11.84 -9.56
N ILE A 164 -0.49 11.63 -9.13
CA ILE A 164 0.63 11.40 -10.06
C ILE A 164 0.39 10.20 -10.99
N LEU A 165 -0.36 9.20 -10.56
CA LEU A 165 -0.65 8.01 -11.35
C LEU A 165 -1.58 8.29 -12.55
N LEU A 166 -2.19 9.48 -12.64
CA LEU A 166 -2.92 9.92 -13.83
C LEU A 166 -2.04 9.91 -15.10
N PHE A 167 -0.73 10.13 -14.93
CA PHE A 167 0.21 10.04 -16.05
C PHE A 167 0.35 8.61 -16.60
N ALA A 168 -0.01 7.58 -15.83
CA ALA A 168 -0.02 6.19 -16.29
C ALA A 168 -1.25 5.83 -17.14
N ILE A 169 -2.30 6.68 -17.21
CA ILE A 169 -3.57 6.38 -17.89
C ILE A 169 -3.53 6.69 -19.41
N SER A 170 -2.43 7.08 -19.97
CA SER A 170 -2.39 7.41 -21.39
C SER A 170 -1.86 6.27 -22.25
N LYS A 171 -2.58 5.93 -23.35
CA LYS A 171 -2.20 4.85 -24.29
C LYS A 171 -0.87 5.10 -25.01
N LYS A 172 -0.50 6.35 -25.22
CA LYS A 172 0.64 6.75 -26.07
C LYS A 172 1.83 7.34 -25.29
N VAL A 173 1.91 7.09 -23.97
CA VAL A 173 3.03 7.64 -23.20
C VAL A 173 4.24 6.76 -23.34
N SER A 174 5.37 7.37 -23.73
CA SER A 174 6.66 6.68 -23.73
C SER A 174 7.26 6.63 -22.32
N ILE A 175 8.04 5.60 -22.04
CA ILE A 175 8.75 5.45 -20.76
C ILE A 175 9.63 6.68 -20.46
N LYS A 176 10.24 7.30 -21.48
CA LYS A 176 11.05 8.51 -21.34
C LYS A 176 10.23 9.67 -20.78
N ARG A 177 8.98 9.85 -21.25
CA ARG A 177 8.08 10.91 -20.74
C ARG A 177 7.66 10.64 -19.30
N ILE A 178 7.44 9.39 -18.93
CA ILE A 178 7.10 9.02 -17.53
C ILE A 178 8.29 9.33 -16.61
N ILE A 179 9.51 8.94 -16.98
CA ILE A 179 10.72 9.25 -16.19
C ILE A 179 10.88 10.77 -16.06
N PHE A 180 10.76 11.51 -17.15
CA PHE A 180 10.87 12.97 -17.15
C PHE A 180 9.81 13.63 -16.25
N ALA A 181 8.55 13.19 -16.37
CA ALA A 181 7.47 13.66 -15.49
C ALA A 181 7.76 13.36 -14.01
N THR A 182 8.28 12.17 -13.71
CA THR A 182 8.64 11.80 -12.33
C THR A 182 9.74 12.70 -11.77
N LEU A 183 10.78 13.00 -12.57
CA LEU A 183 11.87 13.88 -12.17
C LEU A 183 11.38 15.31 -11.95
N ILE A 184 10.60 15.88 -12.87
CA ILE A 184 10.03 17.23 -12.73
C ILE A 184 9.16 17.31 -11.48
N LEU A 185 8.26 16.34 -11.28
CA LEU A 185 7.38 16.35 -10.11
C LEU A 185 8.16 16.20 -8.81
N SER A 186 9.22 15.39 -8.79
CA SER A 186 10.11 15.29 -7.64
C SER A 186 10.77 16.64 -7.32
N MET A 187 11.27 17.35 -8.34
CA MET A 187 11.84 18.69 -8.17
C MET A 187 10.81 19.70 -7.66
N ILE A 188 9.61 19.72 -8.25
CA ILE A 188 8.53 20.62 -7.81
C ILE A 188 8.17 20.36 -6.34
N LEU A 189 8.02 19.10 -5.94
CA LEU A 189 7.70 18.76 -4.56
C LEU A 189 8.82 19.18 -3.59
N ILE A 190 10.07 19.00 -3.97
CA ILE A 190 11.21 19.48 -3.18
C ILE A 190 11.12 20.99 -3.02
N LEU A 191 10.93 21.75 -4.12
CA LEU A 191 10.81 23.20 -4.08
C LEU A 191 9.63 23.67 -3.21
N ILE A 192 8.48 22.99 -3.26
CA ILE A 192 7.32 23.29 -2.42
C ILE A 192 7.68 23.09 -0.94
N VAL A 193 8.32 21.98 -0.59
CA VAL A 193 8.66 21.66 0.80
C VAL A 193 9.66 22.68 1.39
N TYR A 194 10.62 23.15 0.59
CA TYR A 194 11.59 24.16 1.04
C TYR A 194 11.08 25.60 0.92
N SER A 195 9.93 25.82 0.29
CA SER A 195 9.42 27.18 0.08
C SER A 195 8.64 27.71 1.30
N PRO A 196 8.63 29.03 1.50
CA PRO A 196 7.73 29.67 2.48
C PRO A 196 6.25 29.37 2.25
N VAL A 197 5.88 28.91 1.04
CA VAL A 197 4.51 28.50 0.69
C VAL A 197 4.07 27.31 1.53
N MET A 198 4.98 26.36 1.81
CA MET A 198 4.65 25.22 2.66
C MET A 198 4.26 25.66 4.07
N TYR A 199 4.98 26.63 4.65
CA TYR A 199 4.65 27.18 5.95
C TYR A 199 3.25 27.85 5.95
N LYS A 200 2.93 28.61 4.91
CA LYS A 200 1.61 29.22 4.75
C LYS A 200 0.50 28.17 4.59
N VAL A 201 0.73 27.14 3.77
CA VAL A 201 -0.19 26.03 3.58
C VAL A 201 -0.43 25.27 4.88
N VAL A 202 0.64 24.95 5.61
CA VAL A 202 0.58 24.24 6.90
C VAL A 202 -0.21 25.05 7.95
N ASN A 203 0.00 26.38 7.98
CA ASN A 203 -0.73 27.26 8.90
C ASN A 203 -2.21 27.42 8.51
N LEU A 204 -2.53 27.56 7.22
CA LEU A 204 -3.90 27.62 6.71
C LEU A 204 -4.72 26.37 7.07
N PHE A 205 -4.06 25.21 7.11
CA PHE A 205 -4.72 23.94 7.43
C PHE A 205 -4.62 23.53 8.91
N GLY A 206 -4.17 24.42 9.81
CA GLY A 206 -4.10 24.14 11.25
C GLY A 206 -3.12 23.02 11.65
N VAL A 207 -2.23 22.61 10.75
CA VAL A 207 -1.27 21.48 10.96
C VAL A 207 0.06 21.99 11.55
N SER A 208 0.13 23.24 11.95
CA SER A 208 1.34 23.89 12.48
C SER A 208 2.03 23.13 13.62
N LYS A 209 1.26 22.52 14.55
CA LYS A 209 1.81 21.70 15.63
C LYS A 209 2.57 20.47 15.10
N LYS A 210 2.04 19.83 14.05
CA LYS A 210 2.67 18.65 13.42
C LYS A 210 3.88 19.04 12.57
N TYR A 211 3.85 20.20 11.95
CA TYR A 211 4.96 20.74 11.16
C TYR A 211 6.14 21.15 12.06
N ASN A 212 5.86 21.83 13.18
CA ASN A 212 6.87 22.20 14.15
C ASN A 212 7.54 20.97 14.79
N SER A 213 6.79 19.88 15.01
CA SER A 213 7.38 18.61 15.44
C SER A 213 8.24 17.94 14.36
N LEU A 214 8.01 18.19 13.07
CA LEU A 214 8.85 17.71 11.98
C LEU A 214 10.23 18.41 11.95
N ASN A 215 10.27 19.68 12.30
CA ASN A 215 11.54 20.46 12.35
C ASN A 215 12.40 20.17 13.60
N ILE A 216 11.81 19.60 14.65
CA ILE A 216 12.46 19.35 15.96
C ILE A 216 12.97 17.91 16.08
N VAL A 217 12.44 16.98 15.30
CA VAL A 217 12.93 15.60 15.30
C VAL A 217 14.30 15.59 14.65
N ALA A 218 15.35 15.50 15.48
CA ALA A 218 16.71 15.25 15.01
C ALA A 218 16.65 14.12 13.97
N LEU A 219 17.02 14.43 12.73
CA LEU A 219 16.95 13.50 11.60
C LEU A 219 17.73 12.25 11.95
N ASN A 220 17.03 11.16 12.29
CA ASN A 220 17.66 9.88 12.48
C ASN A 220 18.04 9.34 11.10
N TRP A 221 19.29 9.66 10.66
CA TRP A 221 19.81 9.27 9.36
C TRP A 221 19.71 7.75 9.10
N ILE A 222 19.83 6.94 10.16
CA ILE A 222 19.71 5.49 10.04
C ILE A 222 18.29 5.10 9.61
N GLU A 223 17.27 5.75 10.18
CA GLU A 223 15.88 5.51 9.78
C GLU A 223 15.60 5.97 8.35
N ILE A 224 16.09 7.15 7.96
CA ILE A 224 15.96 7.67 6.59
C ILE A 224 16.61 6.71 5.61
N ILE A 225 17.84 6.28 5.87
CA ILE A 225 18.57 5.34 5.00
C ILE A 225 17.78 4.01 4.88
N ARG A 226 17.25 3.46 5.97
CA ARG A 226 16.43 2.24 5.93
C ARG A 226 15.23 2.42 5.00
N LYS A 227 14.52 3.54 5.07
CA LYS A 227 13.34 3.82 4.25
C LYS A 227 13.70 4.05 2.78
N ILE A 228 14.82 4.70 2.51
CA ILE A 228 15.38 4.83 1.15
C ILE A 228 15.71 3.46 0.57
N VAL A 229 16.35 2.57 1.34
CA VAL A 229 16.68 1.21 0.90
C VAL A 229 15.40 0.43 0.59
N ILE A 230 14.34 0.57 1.38
CA ILE A 230 13.03 -0.03 1.10
C ILE A 230 12.48 0.45 -0.26
N ILE A 231 12.44 1.77 -0.50
CA ILE A 231 11.93 2.34 -1.75
C ILE A 231 12.72 1.85 -2.96
N ILE A 232 14.05 1.90 -2.86
CA ILE A 232 14.92 1.47 -3.97
C ILE A 232 14.79 -0.04 -4.21
N SER A 233 14.78 -0.87 -3.16
CA SER A 233 14.63 -2.32 -3.31
C SER A 233 13.29 -2.69 -3.95
N ASN A 234 12.20 -2.05 -3.54
CA ASN A 234 10.87 -2.24 -4.14
C ASN A 234 10.88 -1.91 -5.63
N PHE A 235 11.50 -0.80 -5.99
CA PHE A 235 11.60 -0.37 -7.38
C PHE A 235 12.45 -1.33 -8.22
N VAL A 236 13.65 -1.67 -7.76
CA VAL A 236 14.57 -2.57 -8.48
C VAL A 236 13.94 -3.94 -8.68
N ILE A 237 13.37 -4.54 -7.62
CA ILE A 237 12.73 -5.86 -7.73
C ILE A 237 11.52 -5.79 -8.67
N SER A 238 10.71 -4.72 -8.62
CA SER A 238 9.57 -4.53 -9.52
C SER A 238 10.00 -4.42 -10.99
N ILE A 239 11.12 -3.75 -11.27
CA ILE A 239 11.71 -3.71 -12.63
C ILE A 239 12.16 -5.09 -13.07
N ILE A 240 12.86 -5.84 -12.22
CA ILE A 240 13.30 -7.20 -12.54
C ILE A 240 12.09 -8.08 -12.87
N LEU A 241 11.04 -8.04 -12.04
CA LEU A 241 9.79 -8.77 -12.27
C LEU A 241 9.13 -8.37 -13.60
N TYR A 242 9.11 -7.06 -13.93
CA TYR A 242 8.62 -6.58 -15.22
C TYR A 242 9.39 -7.20 -16.40
N TYR A 243 10.72 -7.21 -16.35
CA TYR A 243 11.52 -7.81 -17.42
C TYR A 243 11.28 -9.32 -17.57
N PHE A 244 11.18 -10.06 -16.47
CA PHE A 244 10.80 -11.48 -16.52
C PHE A 244 9.43 -11.69 -17.18
N MET A 245 8.43 -10.88 -16.81
CA MET A 245 7.10 -10.94 -17.42
C MET A 245 7.13 -10.56 -18.90
N LYS A 246 7.89 -9.52 -19.27
CA LYS A 246 8.05 -9.07 -20.66
C LYS A 246 8.68 -10.14 -21.54
N ILE A 247 9.76 -10.78 -21.11
CA ILE A 247 10.43 -11.85 -21.85
C ILE A 247 9.49 -13.05 -22.07
N LYS A 248 8.68 -13.39 -21.06
CA LYS A 248 7.72 -14.48 -21.16
C LYS A 248 6.53 -14.11 -22.05
N ASN A 249 6.10 -12.85 -22.02
CA ASN A 249 4.94 -12.36 -22.77
C ASN A 249 5.13 -12.43 -24.29
N THR A 250 6.37 -12.33 -24.77
CA THR A 250 6.67 -12.46 -26.21
C THR A 250 6.38 -13.85 -26.76
N LYS A 251 6.21 -14.86 -25.90
CA LYS A 251 6.04 -16.26 -26.28
C LYS A 251 4.75 -16.92 -25.78
N LEU A 252 4.20 -16.53 -24.63
CA LEU A 252 3.26 -17.40 -23.90
C LEU A 252 2.24 -16.72 -22.96
N LEU A 253 2.30 -15.41 -22.72
CA LEU A 253 1.40 -14.73 -21.81
C LEU A 253 0.35 -13.91 -22.56
N PHE A 254 -0.92 -14.13 -22.23
CA PHE A 254 -2.05 -13.30 -22.68
C PHE A 254 -2.15 -11.97 -21.91
N ILE A 255 -1.03 -11.45 -21.36
CA ILE A 255 -1.04 -10.12 -20.75
C ILE A 255 -0.92 -9.11 -21.87
N ASN A 256 -1.91 -8.23 -22.03
CA ASN A 256 -1.81 -7.11 -22.94
C ASN A 256 -0.54 -6.31 -22.60
N LYS A 257 0.29 -6.06 -23.63
CA LYS A 257 1.55 -5.30 -23.52
C LYS A 257 1.33 -3.94 -22.86
N GLU A 258 0.20 -3.34 -23.09
CA GLU A 258 -0.20 -2.07 -22.49
C GLU A 258 -0.37 -2.18 -20.98
N ARG A 259 -1.06 -3.22 -20.48
CA ARG A 259 -1.21 -3.46 -19.04
C ARG A 259 0.12 -3.72 -18.35
N LEU A 260 1.02 -4.43 -19.02
CA LEU A 260 2.35 -4.67 -18.50
C LEU A 260 3.17 -3.36 -18.42
N ASN A 261 3.04 -2.47 -19.39
CA ASN A 261 3.68 -1.16 -19.35
C ASN A 261 3.09 -0.28 -18.21
N LYS A 262 1.78 -0.34 -17.97
CA LYS A 262 1.15 0.38 -16.84
C LYS A 262 1.71 -0.07 -15.49
N TYR A 263 1.97 -1.37 -15.31
CA TYR A 263 2.66 -1.86 -14.13
C TYR A 263 4.02 -1.16 -13.93
N LEU A 264 4.82 -1.04 -14.98
CA LEU A 264 6.11 -0.35 -14.93
C LEU A 264 5.93 1.15 -14.66
N TYR A 265 5.00 1.81 -15.33
CA TYR A 265 4.75 3.25 -15.18
C TYR A 265 4.32 3.62 -13.76
N ILE A 266 3.45 2.83 -13.14
CA ILE A 266 3.03 3.03 -11.76
C ILE A 266 4.24 2.96 -10.82
N ASN A 267 5.12 1.97 -10.98
CA ASN A 267 6.30 1.83 -10.13
C ASN A 267 7.32 2.97 -10.34
N ILE A 268 7.50 3.48 -11.58
CA ILE A 268 8.36 4.62 -11.86
C ILE A 268 7.79 5.90 -11.22
N LEU A 269 6.49 6.16 -11.41
CA LEU A 269 5.84 7.36 -10.86
C LEU A 269 5.90 7.41 -9.35
N LEU A 270 5.79 6.27 -8.67
CA LEU A 270 5.90 6.18 -7.22
C LEU A 270 7.31 6.48 -6.68
N MET A 271 8.34 6.53 -7.53
CA MET A 271 9.68 6.98 -7.12
C MET A 271 9.72 8.47 -6.72
N VAL A 272 8.69 9.23 -7.04
CA VAL A 272 8.49 10.61 -6.54
C VAL A 272 8.50 10.68 -5.00
N VAL A 273 8.16 9.58 -4.33
CA VAL A 273 8.19 9.48 -2.88
C VAL A 273 9.63 9.53 -2.32
N LEU A 274 10.63 9.10 -3.10
CA LEU A 274 12.02 8.99 -2.64
C LEU A 274 12.59 10.32 -2.10
N PRO A 275 12.59 11.43 -2.82
CA PRO A 275 13.12 12.69 -2.30
C PRO A 275 12.31 13.22 -1.12
N LEU A 276 11.04 12.92 -1.02
CA LEU A 276 10.19 13.35 0.09
C LEU A 276 10.53 12.63 1.41
N THR A 277 11.17 11.46 1.38
CA THR A 277 11.58 10.75 2.59
C THR A 277 12.66 11.46 3.39
N PHE A 278 13.40 12.37 2.76
CA PHE A 278 14.37 13.23 3.45
C PHE A 278 13.70 14.26 4.36
N PHE A 279 12.43 14.61 4.10
CA PHE A 279 11.67 15.57 4.91
C PHE A 279 10.75 14.88 5.90
N TYR A 280 10.09 13.82 5.44
CA TYR A 280 9.18 13.06 6.26
C TYR A 280 9.37 11.57 5.98
N ALA A 281 10.08 10.93 6.89
CA ALA A 281 10.51 9.56 6.71
C ALA A 281 9.34 8.58 6.44
N ASP A 282 8.16 8.81 7.01
CA ASP A 282 7.02 7.90 6.88
C ASP A 282 6.31 7.93 5.52
N ILE A 283 6.67 8.86 4.65
CA ILE A 283 6.09 8.98 3.30
C ILE A 283 6.38 7.74 2.40
N TYR A 284 7.41 6.93 2.73
CA TYR A 284 7.71 5.68 2.05
C TYR A 284 6.52 4.71 2.03
N ARG A 285 5.61 4.83 3.01
CA ARG A 285 4.39 4.03 3.14
C ARG A 285 3.49 4.14 1.91
N LEU A 286 3.49 5.29 1.24
CA LEU A 286 2.71 5.49 0.02
C LEU A 286 3.18 4.60 -1.14
N GLN A 287 4.46 4.26 -1.19
CA GLN A 287 4.95 3.29 -2.16
C GLN A 287 4.65 1.85 -1.71
N THR A 288 4.87 1.53 -0.44
CA THR A 288 4.68 0.17 0.07
C THR A 288 3.21 -0.26 0.05
N SER A 289 2.28 0.67 0.19
CA SER A 289 0.85 0.41 0.11
C SER A 289 0.41 -0.10 -1.28
N VAL A 290 1.17 0.17 -2.34
CA VAL A 290 0.89 -0.32 -3.70
C VAL A 290 1.48 -1.70 -3.97
N LEU A 291 2.23 -2.29 -3.03
CA LEU A 291 2.82 -3.63 -3.21
C LEU A 291 1.79 -4.72 -3.48
N ILE A 292 0.58 -4.62 -2.92
CA ILE A 292 -0.50 -5.57 -3.21
C ILE A 292 -0.88 -5.59 -4.70
N PHE A 293 -0.80 -4.45 -5.39
CA PHE A 293 -0.94 -4.37 -6.84
C PHE A 293 0.22 -5.10 -7.54
N ASN A 294 1.45 -4.86 -7.09
CA ASN A 294 2.63 -5.52 -7.65
C ASN A 294 2.56 -7.04 -7.49
N TYR A 295 2.13 -7.56 -6.34
CA TYR A 295 1.91 -9.00 -6.11
C TYR A 295 0.83 -9.56 -7.03
N SER A 296 -0.28 -8.80 -7.21
CA SER A 296 -1.39 -9.22 -8.05
C SER A 296 -0.97 -9.37 -9.51
N VAL A 297 -0.29 -8.37 -10.06
CA VAL A 297 0.19 -8.40 -11.46
C VAL A 297 1.28 -9.46 -11.64
N SER A 298 2.23 -9.56 -10.70
CA SER A 298 3.30 -10.55 -10.78
C SER A 298 2.79 -11.99 -10.75
N SER A 299 1.66 -12.24 -10.05
CA SER A 299 1.04 -13.56 -10.00
C SER A 299 0.62 -14.10 -11.38
N LEU A 300 0.38 -13.21 -12.35
CA LEU A 300 0.03 -13.55 -13.72
C LEU A 300 1.15 -14.34 -14.44
N TYR A 301 2.39 -14.21 -13.98
CA TYR A 301 3.51 -15.01 -14.49
C TYR A 301 3.30 -16.52 -14.35
N PHE A 302 2.50 -16.97 -13.38
CA PHE A 302 2.27 -18.40 -13.10
C PHE A 302 1.11 -19.01 -13.91
N THR A 303 0.68 -18.41 -15.03
CA THR A 303 -0.30 -19.02 -15.94
C THR A 303 0.25 -20.34 -16.52
N LYS A 304 -0.65 -21.33 -16.75
CA LYS A 304 -0.30 -22.67 -17.19
C LYS A 304 0.53 -22.67 -18.47
N GLN A 305 1.74 -23.22 -18.42
CA GLN A 305 2.32 -23.98 -19.55
C GLN A 305 3.36 -24.97 -19.06
N ASN A 306 3.20 -26.19 -19.51
CA ASN A 306 3.99 -27.36 -19.16
C ASN A 306 5.18 -27.49 -20.11
N THR A 307 6.37 -27.00 -19.75
CA THR A 307 7.62 -27.48 -20.31
C THR A 307 8.68 -27.52 -19.23
N MET A 308 9.41 -28.62 -19.11
CA MET A 308 10.43 -28.85 -18.07
C MET A 308 11.50 -27.73 -18.01
N LYS A 309 11.88 -27.13 -19.15
CA LYS A 309 12.84 -26.01 -19.22
C LYS A 309 12.37 -24.72 -18.51
N THR A 310 11.10 -24.65 -18.10
CA THR A 310 10.55 -23.47 -17.41
C THR A 310 10.62 -23.57 -15.89
N SER A 311 11.07 -24.67 -15.31
CA SER A 311 11.08 -24.89 -13.87
C SER A 311 12.03 -23.93 -13.13
N LEU A 312 13.27 -23.81 -13.59
CA LEU A 312 14.26 -22.93 -12.95
C LEU A 312 13.84 -21.45 -13.01
N LYS A 313 13.40 -20.97 -14.18
CA LYS A 313 12.88 -19.59 -14.33
C LYS A 313 11.66 -19.31 -13.46
N ARG A 314 10.79 -20.32 -13.26
CA ARG A 314 9.64 -20.20 -12.36
C ARG A 314 10.07 -20.13 -10.90
N VAL A 315 11.03 -20.93 -10.49
CA VAL A 315 11.59 -20.89 -9.13
C VAL A 315 12.23 -19.53 -8.88
N THR A 316 13.11 -19.08 -9.79
CA THR A 316 13.77 -17.76 -9.69
C THR A 316 12.74 -16.63 -9.58
N PHE A 317 11.70 -16.64 -10.44
CA PHE A 317 10.64 -15.64 -10.38
C PHE A 317 9.83 -15.71 -9.06
N SER A 318 9.56 -16.92 -8.56
CA SER A 318 8.88 -17.10 -7.27
C SER A 318 9.73 -16.55 -6.12
N LEU A 319 11.03 -16.81 -6.13
CA LEU A 319 11.97 -16.28 -5.13
C LEU A 319 12.03 -14.74 -5.18
N LEU A 320 12.07 -14.15 -6.37
CA LEU A 320 12.01 -12.69 -6.52
C LEU A 320 10.70 -12.10 -5.99
N CYS A 321 9.56 -12.75 -6.26
CA CYS A 321 8.28 -12.33 -5.69
C CYS A 321 8.25 -12.42 -4.16
N PHE A 322 8.90 -13.42 -3.57
CA PHE A 322 9.01 -13.57 -2.12
C PHE A 322 10.02 -12.58 -1.53
N LEU A 323 11.10 -12.30 -2.23
CA LEU A 323 12.13 -11.37 -1.80
C LEU A 323 11.54 -9.96 -1.59
N LEU A 324 10.58 -9.55 -2.40
CA LEU A 324 9.96 -8.23 -2.32
C LEU A 324 9.33 -7.94 -0.95
N PRO A 325 8.38 -8.72 -0.43
CA PRO A 325 7.84 -8.49 0.92
C PRO A 325 8.85 -8.83 2.01
N PHE A 326 9.76 -9.80 1.80
CA PHE A 326 10.71 -10.24 2.80
C PHE A 326 11.76 -9.16 3.12
N VAL A 327 12.30 -8.49 2.11
CA VAL A 327 13.26 -7.38 2.31
C VAL A 327 12.60 -6.25 3.10
N ASN A 328 11.35 -5.90 2.76
CA ASN A 328 10.61 -4.88 3.50
C ASN A 328 10.35 -5.30 4.95
N PHE A 329 9.92 -6.55 5.17
CA PHE A 329 9.70 -7.09 6.50
C PHE A 329 10.99 -7.11 7.32
N TYR A 330 12.09 -7.57 6.74
CA TYR A 330 13.38 -7.61 7.40
C TYR A 330 13.84 -6.22 7.83
N ILE A 331 13.89 -5.28 6.87
CA ILE A 331 14.42 -3.92 7.13
C ILE A 331 13.50 -3.15 8.07
N PHE A 332 12.19 -3.23 7.89
CA PHE A 332 11.24 -2.44 8.67
C PHE A 332 10.90 -3.04 10.03
N ILE A 333 10.75 -4.36 10.11
CA ILE A 333 10.31 -5.05 11.32
C ILE A 333 11.50 -5.58 12.12
N LEU A 334 12.37 -6.40 11.50
CA LEU A 334 13.38 -7.14 12.28
C LEU A 334 14.59 -6.30 12.67
N THR A 335 14.97 -5.28 11.88
CA THR A 335 16.14 -4.44 12.19
C THR A 335 15.79 -3.13 12.91
N SER A 336 14.54 -2.94 13.30
CA SER A 336 14.06 -1.73 13.96
C SER A 336 13.35 -2.04 15.28
N THR A 337 13.05 -1.01 16.04
CA THR A 337 12.21 -1.08 17.27
C THR A 337 10.75 -1.48 16.96
N ASN A 338 10.39 -1.51 15.66
CA ASN A 338 9.04 -1.86 15.22
C ASN A 338 8.68 -3.35 15.43
N TYR A 339 9.66 -4.21 15.75
CA TYR A 339 9.35 -5.60 16.06
C TYR A 339 8.36 -5.72 17.22
N VAL A 340 8.57 -5.00 18.30
CA VAL A 340 7.68 -5.05 19.48
C VAL A 340 6.39 -4.27 19.23
N SER A 341 6.50 -3.03 18.75
CA SER A 341 5.37 -2.11 18.64
C SER A 341 4.44 -2.42 17.44
N VAL A 342 4.95 -3.09 16.41
CA VAL A 342 4.23 -3.38 15.18
C VAL A 342 3.91 -4.87 15.04
N PHE A 343 4.95 -5.74 15.05
CA PHE A 343 4.75 -7.15 14.73
C PHE A 343 4.28 -7.97 15.93
N LYS A 344 4.91 -7.80 17.13
CA LYS A 344 4.48 -8.52 18.33
C LYS A 344 3.05 -8.13 18.72
N SER A 345 2.74 -6.83 18.67
CA SER A 345 1.42 -6.32 19.00
C SER A 345 0.28 -6.84 18.12
N LEU A 346 0.57 -7.40 16.92
CA LEU A 346 -0.44 -8.06 16.09
C LEU A 346 -1.11 -9.26 16.78
N PHE A 347 -0.42 -9.87 17.74
CA PHE A 347 -0.86 -11.08 18.44
C PHE A 347 -1.37 -10.80 19.84
N ASP A 348 -1.40 -9.54 20.25
CA ASP A 348 -1.97 -9.12 21.52
C ASP A 348 -3.49 -8.97 21.38
N PHE A 349 -4.22 -10.04 21.71
CA PHE A 349 -5.68 -10.08 21.72
C PHE A 349 -6.19 -10.08 23.17
N ASN A 350 -6.86 -9.01 23.59
CA ASN A 350 -7.44 -8.92 24.92
C ASN A 350 -8.93 -9.37 24.99
N TYR A 351 -9.47 -9.89 23.89
CA TYR A 351 -10.88 -10.31 23.81
C TYR A 351 -11.06 -11.83 23.80
N PHE A 352 -10.01 -12.58 24.13
CA PHE A 352 -10.06 -14.04 24.31
C PHE A 352 -9.35 -14.45 25.58
#